data_454e001c088550704d07088d0322bfef
#
_entry.id   454e001c088550704d07088d0322bfef
#
_cell.length_a   1.000
_cell.length_b   1.000
_cell.length_c   1.000
_cell.angle_alpha   90.00
_cell.angle_beta   90.00
_cell.angle_gamma   90.00
#
_symmetry.space_group_name_H-M   'P 1'
#
loop_
_entity.id
_entity.type
_entity.pdbx_description
1 polymer ?
#
loop_
_entity_poly.entity_id
_entity_poly.type
_entity_poly.pdbx_seq_one_letter_code
_entity_poly.pdbx_strand_id
1 'polypeptide(L)'
;MCGIVAYIGPDQAYNFLIQGLKRLEYRGYDSAGIALMNHDMKVYKEHGKVQDLVNKIGTSDTSGNKGIGHTRWATHGEPNQRNAHPHLSPSGDLAVIHNGI
;
A
#
# COMPACT_ATOMS: atom_id res chain seq x y z
N MET A 1 9.46 10.11 -6.92
CA MET A 1 9.18 8.95 -7.79
C MET A 1 8.49 7.88 -6.97
N CYS A 2 7.42 7.32 -7.49
CA CYS A 2 6.65 6.30 -6.78
C CYS A 2 7.29 4.92 -6.86
N GLY A 3 7.00 4.08 -5.87
CA GLY A 3 7.46 2.70 -5.82
C GLY A 3 6.32 1.73 -5.67
N ILE A 4 6.44 0.58 -6.30
CA ILE A 4 5.44 -0.49 -6.25
C ILE A 4 6.12 -1.78 -5.80
N VAL A 5 5.45 -2.51 -4.91
CA VAL A 5 5.84 -3.88 -4.55
C VAL A 5 4.63 -4.79 -4.67
N ALA A 6 4.88 -6.06 -4.92
CA ALA A 6 3.83 -7.06 -5.00
C ALA A 6 4.36 -8.38 -4.48
N TYR A 7 3.48 -9.17 -3.91
CA TYR A 7 3.81 -10.49 -3.39
C TYR A 7 2.68 -11.47 -3.64
N ILE A 8 3.04 -12.67 -4.09
CA ILE A 8 2.17 -13.82 -4.09
C ILE A 8 3.04 -15.04 -3.75
N GLY A 9 2.65 -15.78 -2.74
CA GLY A 9 3.48 -16.89 -2.30
C GLY A 9 2.93 -17.58 -1.07
N PRO A 10 3.75 -18.47 -0.44
CA PRO A 10 3.29 -19.27 0.68
C PRO A 10 3.24 -18.52 2.02
N ASP A 11 3.90 -17.36 2.12
CA ASP A 11 4.02 -16.63 3.38
C ASP A 11 2.99 -15.49 3.47
N GLN A 12 2.96 -14.82 4.61
CA GLN A 12 2.13 -13.63 4.79
C GLN A 12 2.70 -12.47 3.99
N ALA A 13 1.88 -11.90 3.11
CA ALA A 13 2.30 -10.83 2.23
C ALA A 13 2.66 -9.54 2.97
N TYR A 14 2.00 -9.26 4.10
CA TYR A 14 2.15 -8.00 4.83
C TYR A 14 3.60 -7.65 5.14
N ASN A 15 4.33 -8.55 5.77
CA ASN A 15 5.72 -8.28 6.16
C ASN A 15 6.61 -8.01 4.94
N PHE A 16 6.40 -8.78 3.88
CA PHE A 16 7.15 -8.63 2.64
C PHE A 16 6.89 -7.24 2.01
N LEU A 17 5.61 -6.84 1.95
CA LEU A 17 5.22 -5.56 1.38
C LEU A 17 5.79 -4.40 2.18
N ILE A 18 5.68 -4.44 3.51
CA ILE A 18 6.17 -3.35 4.37
C ILE A 18 7.68 -3.19 4.23
N GLN A 19 8.44 -4.29 4.26
CA GLN A 19 9.89 -4.21 4.09
C GLN A 19 10.26 -3.66 2.71
N GLY A 20 9.57 -4.09 1.67
CA GLY A 20 9.79 -3.58 0.32
C GLY A 20 9.51 -2.09 0.22
N LEU A 21 8.40 -1.64 0.79
CA LEU A 21 8.05 -0.22 0.77
C LEU A 21 9.07 0.63 1.55
N LYS A 22 9.54 0.16 2.68
CA LYS A 22 10.57 0.87 3.45
C LYS A 22 11.86 1.06 2.66
N ARG A 23 12.23 0.07 1.86
CA ARG A 23 13.41 0.17 0.98
C ARG A 23 13.21 1.19 -0.14
N LEU A 24 11.98 1.40 -0.56
CA LEU A 24 11.66 2.34 -1.64
C LEU A 24 11.51 3.78 -1.16
N GLU A 25 11.44 4.03 0.14
CA GLU A 25 11.25 5.38 0.67
C GLU A 25 12.35 6.35 0.28
N TYR A 26 13.58 5.87 -0.01
CA TYR A 26 14.67 6.74 -0.42
C TYR A 26 14.35 7.51 -1.71
N ARG A 27 13.38 7.01 -2.48
CA ARG A 27 12.96 7.63 -3.75
C ARG A 27 11.94 8.76 -3.54
N GLY A 28 11.55 8.98 -2.30
CA GLY A 28 10.55 9.96 -1.93
C GLY A 28 9.27 9.31 -1.45
N TYR A 29 8.52 10.06 -0.64
CA TYR A 29 7.25 9.58 -0.12
C TYR A 29 6.38 10.79 0.27
N ASP A 30 5.07 10.63 0.17
CA ASP A 30 4.09 11.49 0.82
C ASP A 30 2.93 10.67 1.35
N SER A 31 2.79 9.47 0.86
CA SER A 31 1.77 8.53 1.32
C SER A 31 2.20 7.11 0.99
N ALA A 32 1.59 6.15 1.67
CA ALA A 32 1.83 4.74 1.44
C ALA A 32 0.53 3.98 1.58
N GLY A 33 0.45 2.84 0.91
CA GLY A 33 -0.71 1.98 1.02
C GLY A 33 -0.41 0.56 0.61
N ILE A 34 -1.22 -0.36 1.14
CA ILE A 34 -1.17 -1.78 0.78
C ILE A 34 -2.58 -2.30 0.57
N ALA A 35 -2.68 -3.31 -0.26
CA ALA A 35 -3.89 -4.12 -0.38
C ALA A 35 -3.49 -5.56 -0.15
N LEU A 36 -4.25 -6.24 0.69
CA LEU A 36 -4.02 -7.65 1.04
C LEU A 36 -5.25 -8.45 0.65
N MET A 37 -5.04 -9.61 0.05
CA MET A 37 -6.12 -10.50 -0.33
C MET A 37 -5.97 -11.85 0.36
N ASN A 38 -7.04 -12.24 1.02
CA ASN A 38 -7.26 -13.56 1.57
C ASN A 38 -8.62 -14.00 1.05
N HIS A 39 -9.64 -14.11 1.90
CA HIS A 39 -11.02 -14.28 1.45
C HIS A 39 -11.61 -12.94 1.03
N ASP A 40 -11.18 -11.87 1.70
CA ASP A 40 -11.62 -10.51 1.43
C ASP A 40 -10.42 -9.64 1.06
N MET A 41 -10.71 -8.53 0.38
CA MET A 41 -9.75 -7.51 0.07
C MET A 41 -9.67 -6.53 1.23
N LYS A 42 -8.47 -6.33 1.80
CA LYS A 42 -8.23 -5.36 2.86
C LYS A 42 -7.26 -4.31 2.35
N VAL A 43 -7.63 -3.05 2.45
CA VAL A 43 -6.79 -1.94 1.99
C VAL A 43 -6.50 -1.01 3.15
N TYR A 44 -5.22 -0.71 3.34
CA TYR A 44 -4.74 0.23 4.36
C TYR A 44 -3.92 1.30 3.66
N LYS A 45 -4.26 2.56 3.89
CA LYS A 45 -3.57 3.71 3.31
C LYS A 45 -3.36 4.78 4.37
N GLU A 46 -2.23 5.48 4.28
CA GLU A 46 -1.95 6.59 5.16
C GLU A 46 -1.06 7.61 4.50
N HIS A 47 -1.25 8.86 4.88
CA HIS A 47 -0.39 9.97 4.55
C HIS A 47 0.89 9.87 5.38
N GLY A 48 2.04 10.22 4.78
CA GLY A 48 3.32 10.20 5.47
C GLY A 48 4.19 9.03 5.07
N LYS A 49 4.98 8.56 6.02
CA LYS A 49 5.94 7.46 5.82
C LYS A 49 5.27 6.10 5.94
N VAL A 50 6.00 5.07 5.48
CA VAL A 50 5.56 3.68 5.66
C VAL A 50 5.34 3.36 7.14
N GLN A 51 6.18 3.91 8.04
CA GLN A 51 5.98 3.70 9.47
C GLN A 51 4.67 4.28 9.97
N ASP A 52 4.21 5.40 9.39
CA ASP A 52 2.89 5.96 9.73
C ASP A 52 1.77 5.01 9.32
N LEU A 53 1.92 4.35 8.17
CA LEU A 53 0.99 3.31 7.74
C LEU A 53 0.99 2.13 8.70
N VAL A 54 2.17 1.66 9.11
CA VAL A 54 2.30 0.55 10.08
C VAL A 54 1.62 0.90 11.40
N ASN A 55 1.82 2.13 11.88
CA ASN A 55 1.22 2.58 13.13
C ASN A 55 -0.31 2.63 13.03
N LYS A 56 -0.83 3.07 11.88
CA LYS A 56 -2.28 3.11 11.64
C LYS A 56 -2.88 1.70 11.61
N ILE A 57 -2.20 0.77 10.95
CA ILE A 57 -2.66 -0.63 10.87
C ILE A 57 -2.71 -1.26 12.26
N GLY A 58 -1.65 -1.02 13.07
CA GLY A 58 -1.60 -1.53 14.44
C GLY A 58 -1.85 -3.03 14.51
N THR A 59 -2.90 -3.41 15.22
CA THR A 59 -3.28 -4.81 15.40
C THR A 59 -4.39 -5.27 14.46
N SER A 60 -4.73 -4.48 13.44
CA SER A 60 -5.74 -4.85 12.45
C SER A 60 -5.31 -6.11 11.69
N ASP A 61 -6.27 -6.78 11.09
CA ASP A 61 -6.03 -8.01 10.35
C ASP A 61 -5.15 -7.74 9.11
N THR A 62 -3.98 -8.35 9.08
CA THR A 62 -3.04 -8.26 7.97
C THR A 62 -2.81 -9.64 7.33
N SER A 63 -3.74 -10.57 7.49
CA SER A 63 -3.63 -11.90 6.91
C SER A 63 -3.78 -11.85 5.39
N GLY A 64 -3.14 -12.78 4.72
CA GLY A 64 -3.22 -12.93 3.28
C GLY A 64 -1.86 -13.25 2.67
N ASN A 65 -1.88 -14.04 1.60
CA ASN A 65 -0.66 -14.46 0.91
C ASN A 65 -0.49 -13.78 -0.45
N LYS A 66 -1.31 -12.82 -0.74
CA LYS A 66 -1.22 -11.98 -1.94
C LYS A 66 -1.39 -10.53 -1.53
N GLY A 67 -0.62 -9.66 -2.15
CA GLY A 67 -0.79 -8.26 -1.87
C GLY A 67 0.01 -7.36 -2.80
N ILE A 68 -0.37 -6.10 -2.82
CA ILE A 68 0.33 -5.05 -3.54
C ILE A 68 0.56 -3.88 -2.59
N GLY A 69 1.62 -3.12 -2.83
CA GLY A 69 1.94 -1.98 -2.00
C GLY A 69 2.52 -0.85 -2.84
N HIS A 70 2.41 0.36 -2.33
CA HIS A 70 2.79 1.57 -3.05
C HIS A 70 3.29 2.64 -2.09
N THR A 71 4.41 3.30 -2.47
CA THR A 71 4.82 4.56 -1.88
C THR A 71 4.63 5.64 -2.94
N ARG A 72 3.90 6.70 -2.59
CA ARG A 72 3.60 7.79 -3.49
C ARG A 72 4.54 8.97 -3.23
N TRP A 73 5.01 9.59 -4.30
CA TRP A 73 5.59 10.93 -4.27
C TRP A 73 4.76 11.78 -5.20
N ALA A 74 4.00 12.71 -4.65
CA ALA A 74 2.96 13.41 -5.37
C ALA A 74 3.52 14.28 -6.49
N THR A 75 3.01 14.08 -7.69
CA THR A 75 3.18 14.99 -8.80
C THR A 75 1.85 15.65 -9.14
N HIS A 76 0.75 15.00 -8.76
CA HIS A 76 -0.63 15.46 -8.97
C HIS A 76 -1.47 15.12 -7.74
N GLY A 77 -2.33 16.04 -7.35
CA GLY A 77 -3.22 15.86 -6.21
C GLY A 77 -2.51 16.05 -4.87
N GLU A 78 -3.28 16.25 -3.83
CA GLU A 78 -2.76 16.46 -2.50
C GLU A 78 -2.22 15.17 -1.89
N PRO A 79 -1.12 15.22 -1.10
CA PRO A 79 -0.63 14.07 -0.37
C PRO A 79 -1.53 13.77 0.82
N ASN A 80 -2.54 12.95 0.62
CA ASN A 80 -3.48 12.54 1.66
C ASN A 80 -3.91 11.10 1.45
N GLN A 81 -4.65 10.57 2.41
CA GLN A 81 -5.12 9.19 2.37
C GLN A 81 -5.99 8.90 1.14
N ARG A 82 -6.82 9.86 0.75
CA ARG A 82 -7.73 9.71 -0.39
C ARG A 82 -6.99 9.51 -1.70
N ASN A 83 -5.86 10.19 -1.89
CA ASN A 83 -5.05 10.11 -3.11
C ASN A 83 -3.98 9.02 -3.04
N ALA A 84 -3.82 8.38 -1.90
CA ALA A 84 -2.86 7.28 -1.76
C ALA A 84 -3.33 6.04 -2.51
N HIS A 85 -2.38 5.27 -3.01
CA HIS A 85 -2.65 3.97 -3.64
C HIS A 85 -2.51 2.84 -2.61
N PRO A 86 -3.13 1.69 -2.82
CA PRO A 86 -3.99 1.33 -3.96
C PRO A 86 -5.37 1.98 -3.92
N HIS A 87 -6.00 2.04 -5.09
CA HIS A 87 -7.40 2.46 -5.22
C HIS A 87 -8.30 1.25 -5.39
N LEU A 88 -9.45 1.27 -4.72
CA LEU A 88 -10.43 0.18 -4.83
C LEU A 88 -11.47 0.46 -5.91
N SER A 89 -11.95 -0.60 -6.55
CA SER A 89 -13.15 -0.53 -7.37
C SER A 89 -14.37 -0.23 -6.49
N PRO A 90 -15.50 0.23 -7.09
CA PRO A 90 -16.71 0.50 -6.30
C PRO A 90 -17.22 -0.70 -5.51
N SER A 91 -17.06 -1.92 -6.05
CA SER A 91 -17.46 -3.15 -5.36
C SER A 91 -16.48 -3.60 -4.29
N GLY A 92 -15.24 -3.05 -4.30
CA GLY A 92 -14.21 -3.39 -3.32
C GLY A 92 -13.50 -4.70 -3.60
N ASP A 93 -13.71 -5.32 -4.76
CA ASP A 93 -13.07 -6.60 -5.10
C ASP A 93 -11.86 -6.47 -6.03
N LEU A 94 -11.54 -5.26 -6.46
CA LEU A 94 -10.35 -4.97 -7.25
C LEU A 94 -9.56 -3.83 -6.61
N ALA A 95 -8.25 -3.95 -6.61
CA ALA A 95 -7.35 -2.90 -6.14
C ALA A 95 -6.31 -2.61 -7.23
N VAL A 96 -6.03 -1.34 -7.49
CA VAL A 96 -5.14 -0.90 -8.56
C VAL A 96 -4.12 0.09 -8.04
N ILE A 97 -2.89 -0.08 -8.50
CA ILE A 97 -1.81 0.90 -8.34
C ILE A 97 -1.38 1.35 -9.73
N HIS A 98 -1.10 2.64 -9.88
CA HIS A 98 -0.59 3.18 -11.13
C HIS A 98 0.44 4.26 -10.85
N ASN A 99 1.66 4.08 -11.37
CA ASN A 99 2.71 5.09 -11.34
C ASN A 99 2.58 5.96 -12.59
N GLY A 100 1.87 7.08 -12.44
CA GLY A 100 1.62 7.98 -13.55
C GLY A 100 0.88 9.20 -13.07
N ILE A 101 0.42 9.97 -14.03
CA ILE A 101 -0.34 11.18 -13.76
C ILE A 101 -1.84 10.91 -13.82
#